data_2f67b37a5a957ef6a0162d8249603a19
#
_entry.id   2f67b37a5a957ef6a0162d8249603a19
#
_cell.length_a   1.000
_cell.length_b   1.000
_cell.length_c   1.000
_cell.angle_alpha   90.00
_cell.angle_beta   90.00
_cell.angle_gamma   90.00
#
_symmetry.space_group_name_H-M   'P 1'
#
loop_
_entity.id
_entity.type
_entity.pdbx_description
1 polymer ?
#
loop_
_entity_poly.entity_id
_entity_poly.type
_entity_poly.pdbx_seq_one_letter_code
_entity_poly.pdbx_strand_id
1 'polypeptide(L)'
;MSLNKAQKEAVSHKEGPCLVLAGPGSGKTLTIAKRIEYLIKVYKVRPEEILVITFTKYAAGEMRDRFQYVMEGRRLPVTFGTFHGIFYGILKWAYKLDRSNILSEEEKNQLLKEILKQMDFN
;
A
#
# COMPACT_ATOMS: atom_id res chain seq x y z
N MET A 1 -18.65 13.28 3.55
CA MET A 1 -19.21 11.98 3.89
C MET A 1 -18.78 11.59 5.29
N SER A 2 -19.72 11.29 6.15
CA SER A 2 -19.39 10.91 7.53
C SER A 2 -19.04 9.44 7.65
N LEU A 3 -18.14 9.13 8.56
CA LEU A 3 -17.73 7.77 8.85
C LEU A 3 -18.61 7.17 9.93
N ASN A 4 -18.92 5.88 9.82
CA ASN A 4 -19.60 5.17 10.90
C ASN A 4 -18.62 4.83 12.03
N LYS A 5 -19.14 4.24 13.12
CA LYS A 5 -18.33 3.94 14.29
C LYS A 5 -17.15 3.00 13.99
N ALA A 6 -17.39 1.92 13.25
CA ALA A 6 -16.34 0.96 12.90
C ALA A 6 -15.27 1.60 12.02
N GLN A 7 -15.67 2.43 11.07
CA GLN A 7 -14.74 3.16 10.22
C GLN A 7 -13.90 4.15 11.03
N LYS A 8 -14.51 4.86 11.99
CA LYS A 8 -13.79 5.77 12.87
C LYS A 8 -12.76 5.03 13.72
N GLU A 9 -13.09 3.85 14.22
CA GLU A 9 -12.15 3.02 14.97
C GLU A 9 -10.96 2.59 14.09
N ALA A 10 -11.24 2.18 12.85
CA ALA A 10 -10.17 1.83 11.90
C ALA A 10 -9.28 3.03 11.58
N VAL A 11 -9.87 4.20 11.39
CA VAL A 11 -9.13 5.43 11.08
C VAL A 11 -8.22 5.84 12.23
N SER A 12 -8.69 5.72 13.46
CA SER A 12 -7.97 6.21 14.65
C SER A 12 -7.07 5.17 15.33
N HIS A 13 -7.05 3.93 14.86
CA HIS A 13 -6.18 2.90 15.44
C HIS A 13 -4.72 3.35 15.42
N LYS A 14 -4.05 3.31 16.57
CA LYS A 14 -2.72 3.89 16.73
C LYS A 14 -1.60 2.88 16.61
N GLU A 15 -1.57 1.88 17.47
CA GLU A 15 -0.43 0.97 17.59
C GLU A 15 -0.81 -0.48 17.36
N GLY A 16 0.14 -1.22 16.78
CA GLY A 16 0.02 -2.63 16.53
C GLY A 16 -0.79 -2.98 15.28
N PRO A 17 -0.74 -4.23 14.89
CA PRO A 17 -1.52 -4.70 13.73
C PRO A 17 -3.01 -4.57 13.96
N CYS A 18 -3.73 -4.27 12.88
CA CYS A 18 -5.19 -4.15 12.90
C CYS A 18 -5.75 -4.76 11.63
N LEU A 19 -6.69 -5.67 11.75
CA LEU A 19 -7.40 -6.26 10.62
C LEU A 19 -8.80 -5.66 10.54
N VAL A 20 -9.12 -5.07 9.41
CA VAL A 20 -10.43 -4.47 9.16
C VAL A 20 -11.14 -5.29 8.09
N LEU A 21 -12.28 -5.87 8.44
CA LEU A 21 -13.10 -6.64 7.51
C LEU A 21 -14.17 -5.73 6.94
N ALA A 22 -14.22 -5.64 5.60
CA ALA A 22 -15.15 -4.75 4.93
C ALA A 22 -15.63 -5.38 3.62
N GLY A 23 -16.93 -5.35 3.40
CA GLY A 23 -17.54 -5.84 2.17
C GLY A 23 -17.52 -4.82 1.04
N PRO A 24 -17.95 -5.23 -0.17
CA PRO A 24 -18.08 -4.31 -1.30
C PRO A 24 -19.04 -3.16 -0.96
N GLY A 25 -18.71 -1.96 -1.39
CA GLY A 25 -19.54 -0.79 -1.15
C GLY A 25 -19.49 -0.22 0.26
N SER A 26 -18.58 -0.70 1.11
CA SER A 26 -18.48 -0.27 2.52
C SER A 26 -17.67 1.01 2.74
N GLY A 27 -17.14 1.61 1.67
CA GLY A 27 -16.32 2.82 1.79
C GLY A 27 -14.87 2.54 2.21
N LYS A 28 -14.33 1.39 1.86
CA LYS A 28 -12.96 0.99 2.21
C LYS A 28 -11.90 2.00 1.77
N THR A 29 -12.00 2.46 0.52
CA THR A 29 -11.03 3.40 -0.04
C THR A 29 -11.03 4.72 0.72
N LEU A 30 -12.22 5.24 1.03
CA LEU A 30 -12.35 6.47 1.82
C LEU A 30 -11.80 6.26 3.24
N THR A 31 -12.10 5.13 3.85
CA THR A 31 -11.64 4.81 5.21
C THR A 31 -10.12 4.79 5.26
N ILE A 32 -9.46 4.15 4.29
CA ILE A 32 -7.99 4.12 4.23
C ILE A 32 -7.42 5.52 4.02
N ALA A 33 -8.01 6.30 3.11
CA ALA A 33 -7.56 7.66 2.87
C ALA A 33 -7.67 8.53 4.12
N LYS A 34 -8.78 8.41 4.85
CA LYS A 34 -8.98 9.13 6.11
C LYS A 34 -8.02 8.65 7.20
N ARG A 35 -7.68 7.36 7.22
CA ARG A 35 -6.68 6.84 8.15
C ARG A 35 -5.31 7.47 7.89
N ILE A 36 -4.91 7.59 6.63
CA ILE A 36 -3.63 8.22 6.28
C ILE A 36 -3.64 9.69 6.74
N GLU A 37 -4.72 10.39 6.46
CA GLU A 37 -4.90 11.77 6.93
C GLU A 37 -4.76 11.86 8.46
N TYR A 38 -5.42 10.97 9.18
CA TYR A 38 -5.40 10.94 10.64
C TYR A 38 -4.00 10.69 11.19
N LEU A 39 -3.27 9.73 10.60
CA LEU A 39 -1.89 9.46 10.99
C LEU A 39 -1.01 10.70 10.84
N ILE A 40 -1.19 11.45 9.78
CA ILE A 40 -0.40 12.65 9.52
C ILE A 40 -0.80 13.80 10.43
N LYS A 41 -2.11 14.10 10.50
CA LYS A 41 -2.61 15.28 11.20
C LYS A 41 -2.67 15.12 12.71
N VAL A 42 -3.08 13.96 13.18
CA VAL A 42 -3.29 13.72 14.62
C VAL A 42 -2.08 13.10 15.28
N TYR A 43 -1.56 12.01 14.71
CA TYR A 43 -0.42 11.29 15.28
C TYR A 43 0.93 11.83 14.81
N LYS A 44 0.93 12.82 13.91
CA LYS A 44 2.15 13.50 13.44
C LYS A 44 3.15 12.57 12.77
N VAL A 45 2.65 11.51 12.14
CA VAL A 45 3.49 10.61 11.34
C VAL A 45 3.93 11.36 10.09
N ARG A 46 5.21 11.26 9.74
CA ARG A 46 5.70 11.91 8.52
C ARG A 46 5.19 11.16 7.29
N PRO A 47 4.70 11.89 6.27
CA PRO A 47 4.16 11.23 5.06
C PRO A 47 5.11 10.26 4.40
N GLU A 48 6.40 10.54 4.39
CA GLU A 48 7.42 9.66 3.81
C GLU A 48 7.60 8.34 4.57
N GLU A 49 7.05 8.23 5.77
CA GLU A 49 7.06 7.00 6.55
C GLU A 49 5.83 6.13 6.33
N ILE A 50 4.91 6.57 5.49
CA ILE A 50 3.65 5.85 5.23
C ILE A 50 3.73 5.14 3.89
N LEU A 51 3.43 3.85 3.91
CA LEU A 51 3.44 2.98 2.75
C LEU A 51 2.08 2.33 2.58
N VAL A 52 1.48 2.51 1.41
CA VAL A 52 0.18 1.94 1.07
C VAL A 52 0.38 0.95 -0.07
N ILE A 53 0.11 -0.32 0.20
CA ILE A 53 0.33 -1.41 -0.76
C ILE A 53 -1.00 -1.96 -1.24
N THR A 54 -1.13 -2.12 -2.56
CA THR A 54 -2.32 -2.70 -3.20
C THR A 54 -1.89 -3.81 -4.15
N PHE A 55 -2.87 -4.58 -4.66
CA PHE A 55 -2.57 -5.65 -5.60
C PHE A 55 -2.30 -5.15 -7.02
N THR A 56 -2.94 -4.07 -7.44
CA THR A 56 -2.85 -3.58 -8.82
C THR A 56 -2.41 -2.13 -8.86
N LYS A 57 -1.77 -1.75 -9.98
CA LYS A 57 -1.40 -0.36 -10.22
C LYS A 57 -2.63 0.54 -10.28
N TYR A 58 -3.72 0.03 -10.82
CA TYR A 58 -4.98 0.77 -10.90
C TYR A 58 -5.49 1.11 -9.49
N ALA A 59 -5.53 0.13 -8.60
CA ALA A 59 -5.98 0.34 -7.22
C ALA A 59 -5.05 1.30 -6.46
N ALA A 60 -3.73 1.21 -6.70
CA ALA A 60 -2.78 2.14 -6.11
C ALA A 60 -3.03 3.58 -6.57
N GLY A 61 -3.30 3.77 -7.86
CA GLY A 61 -3.64 5.07 -8.42
C GLY A 61 -4.94 5.64 -7.85
N GLU A 62 -5.97 4.81 -7.75
CA GLU A 62 -7.23 5.23 -7.14
C GLU A 62 -7.05 5.66 -5.69
N MET A 63 -6.27 4.91 -4.93
CA MET A 63 -6.01 5.24 -3.53
C MET A 63 -5.26 6.56 -3.41
N ARG A 64 -4.26 6.78 -4.27
CA ARG A 64 -3.53 8.05 -4.32
C ARG A 64 -4.46 9.21 -4.63
N ASP A 65 -5.32 9.06 -5.62
CA ASP A 65 -6.24 10.12 -6.02
C ASP A 65 -7.24 10.43 -4.90
N ARG A 66 -7.76 9.39 -4.25
CA ARG A 66 -8.68 9.57 -3.13
C ARG A 66 -7.99 10.27 -1.96
N PHE A 67 -6.75 9.91 -1.67
CA PHE A 67 -5.98 10.57 -0.62
C PHE A 67 -5.74 12.04 -0.95
N GLN A 68 -5.37 12.37 -2.19
CA GLN A 68 -5.20 13.76 -2.60
C GLN A 68 -6.50 14.55 -2.46
N TYR A 69 -7.62 13.94 -2.80
CA TYR A 69 -8.94 14.57 -2.62
C TYR A 69 -9.21 14.89 -1.14
N VAL A 70 -8.95 13.92 -0.26
CA VAL A 70 -9.12 14.08 1.19
C VAL A 70 -8.19 15.19 1.73
N MET A 71 -6.99 15.29 1.17
CA MET A 71 -6.01 16.31 1.58
C MET A 71 -6.15 17.64 0.81
N GLU A 72 -7.28 17.83 0.16
CA GLU A 72 -7.59 19.08 -0.57
C GLU A 72 -6.55 19.44 -1.64
N GLY A 73 -6.08 18.43 -2.36
CA GLY A 73 -5.12 18.61 -3.45
C GLY A 73 -3.67 18.70 -3.03
N ARG A 74 -3.37 18.61 -1.73
CA ARG A 74 -1.98 18.65 -1.25
C ARG A 74 -1.25 17.38 -1.64
N ARG A 75 -0.07 17.56 -2.22
CA ARG A 75 0.78 16.43 -2.61
C ARG A 75 1.79 16.14 -1.51
N LEU A 76 1.53 15.08 -0.77
CA LEU A 76 2.41 14.64 0.31
C LEU A 76 3.16 13.37 -0.12
N PRO A 77 4.39 13.14 0.37
CA PRO A 77 5.22 12.03 -0.10
C PRO A 77 4.88 10.68 0.54
N VAL A 78 3.59 10.34 0.56
CA VAL A 78 3.13 8.99 0.92
C VAL A 78 3.39 8.06 -0.27
N THR A 79 3.93 6.89 -0.02
CA THR A 79 4.21 5.92 -1.08
C THR A 79 3.01 5.03 -1.34
N PHE A 80 2.52 5.04 -2.57
CA PHE A 80 1.45 4.15 -3.04
C PHE A 80 2.00 3.25 -4.12
N GLY A 81 1.74 1.96 -4.02
CA GLY A 81 2.20 1.05 -5.05
C GLY A 81 1.72 -0.38 -4.85
N THR A 82 2.18 -1.25 -5.72
CA THR A 82 1.93 -2.69 -5.63
C THR A 82 3.07 -3.37 -4.87
N PHE A 83 2.83 -4.60 -4.42
CA PHE A 83 3.90 -5.39 -3.80
C PHE A 83 5.12 -5.48 -4.70
N HIS A 84 4.92 -5.84 -5.97
CA HIS A 84 6.03 -5.96 -6.93
C HIS A 84 6.77 -4.64 -7.14
N GLY A 85 6.03 -3.56 -7.38
CA GLY A 85 6.63 -2.25 -7.63
C GLY A 85 7.41 -1.72 -6.45
N ILE A 86 6.88 -1.89 -5.25
CA ILE A 86 7.53 -1.42 -4.02
C ILE A 86 8.77 -2.25 -3.72
N PHE A 87 8.66 -3.58 -3.78
CA PHE A 87 9.82 -4.44 -3.54
C PHE A 87 10.90 -4.26 -4.59
N TYR A 88 10.52 -4.09 -5.86
CA TYR A 88 11.48 -3.78 -6.91
C TYR A 88 12.20 -2.45 -6.63
N GLY A 89 11.47 -1.43 -6.19
CA GLY A 89 12.05 -0.15 -5.82
C GLY A 89 13.06 -0.27 -4.67
N ILE A 90 12.73 -1.06 -3.65
CA ILE A 90 13.63 -1.31 -2.52
C ILE A 90 14.88 -2.05 -2.99
N LEU A 91 14.73 -3.11 -3.79
CA LEU A 91 15.85 -3.86 -4.33
C LEU A 91 16.74 -2.99 -5.22
N LYS A 92 16.13 -2.20 -6.08
CA LYS A 92 16.85 -1.27 -6.94
C LYS A 92 17.70 -0.29 -6.12
N TRP A 93 17.12 0.24 -5.05
CA TRP A 93 17.84 1.15 -4.16
C TRP A 93 18.96 0.44 -3.41
N ALA A 94 18.68 -0.75 -2.84
CA ALA A 94 19.62 -1.48 -2.00
C ALA A 94 20.79 -2.07 -2.79
N TYR A 95 20.53 -2.56 -4.01
CA TYR A 95 21.52 -3.25 -4.85
C TYR A 95 21.89 -2.49 -6.10
N LYS A 96 21.37 -1.27 -6.28
CA LYS A 96 21.62 -0.43 -7.47
C LYS A 96 21.29 -1.13 -8.78
N LEU A 97 20.16 -1.83 -8.79
CA LEU A 97 19.68 -2.52 -9.98
C LEU A 97 19.08 -1.54 -10.98
N ASP A 98 19.05 -1.91 -12.26
CA ASP A 98 18.39 -1.15 -13.31
C ASP A 98 17.43 -2.06 -14.09
N ARG A 99 16.86 -1.55 -15.19
CA ARG A 99 15.92 -2.32 -16.00
C ARG A 99 16.52 -3.59 -16.59
N SER A 100 17.83 -3.62 -16.83
CA SER A 100 18.50 -4.79 -17.38
C SER A 100 18.54 -5.97 -16.41
N ASN A 101 18.26 -5.72 -15.11
CA ASN A 101 18.22 -6.73 -14.07
C ASN A 101 16.82 -7.33 -13.87
N ILE A 102 15.83 -6.86 -14.63
CA ILE A 102 14.46 -7.38 -14.52
C ILE A 102 14.39 -8.74 -15.20
N LEU A 103 13.87 -9.73 -14.47
CA LEU A 103 13.68 -11.07 -15.00
C LEU A 103 12.60 -11.08 -16.07
N SER A 104 12.80 -11.91 -17.12
CA SER A 104 11.74 -12.23 -18.06
C SER A 104 10.63 -13.00 -17.35
N GLU A 105 9.44 -13.07 -17.96
CA GLU A 105 8.32 -13.85 -17.40
C GLU A 105 8.72 -15.31 -17.18
N GLU A 106 9.50 -15.87 -18.09
CA GLU A 106 9.96 -17.26 -17.99
C GLU A 106 10.92 -17.43 -16.80
N GLU A 107 11.91 -16.55 -16.66
CA GLU A 107 12.86 -16.57 -15.55
C GLU A 107 12.15 -16.36 -14.21
N LYS A 108 11.19 -15.43 -14.17
CA LYS A 108 10.38 -15.17 -13.00
C LYS A 108 9.59 -16.40 -12.55
N ASN A 109 8.97 -17.10 -13.50
CA ASN A 109 8.20 -18.29 -13.20
C ASN A 109 9.08 -19.42 -12.67
N GLN A 110 10.27 -19.59 -13.23
CA GLN A 110 11.23 -20.58 -12.74
C GLN A 110 11.68 -20.24 -11.30
N LEU A 111 12.01 -18.99 -11.05
CA LEU A 111 12.42 -18.55 -9.71
C LEU A 111 11.31 -18.74 -8.69
N LEU A 112 10.07 -18.42 -9.04
CA LEU A 112 8.91 -18.63 -8.17
C LEU A 112 8.70 -20.10 -7.86
N LYS A 113 8.86 -20.99 -8.85
CA LYS A 113 8.75 -22.43 -8.64
C LYS A 113 9.80 -22.95 -7.66
N GLU A 114 11.04 -22.47 -7.80
CA GLU A 114 12.11 -22.86 -6.89
C GLU A 114 11.86 -22.37 -5.47
N ILE A 115 11.42 -21.12 -5.30
CA ILE A 115 11.10 -20.56 -3.99
C ILE A 115 9.98 -21.34 -3.32
N LEU A 116 8.90 -21.62 -4.06
CA LEU A 116 7.76 -22.38 -3.54
C LEU A 116 8.16 -23.80 -3.16
N LYS A 117 9.04 -24.43 -3.94
CA LYS A 117 9.56 -25.76 -3.63
C LYS A 117 10.37 -25.78 -2.33
N GLN A 118 11.23 -24.76 -2.13
CA GLN A 118 12.03 -24.63 -0.91
C GLN A 118 11.17 -24.38 0.32
N MET A 119 10.01 -23.72 0.15
CA MET A 119 9.08 -23.41 1.23
C MET A 119 8.03 -24.52 1.44
N ASP A 120 8.15 -25.66 0.74
CA ASP A 120 7.20 -26.78 0.80
C ASP A 120 5.75 -26.42 0.44
N PHE A 121 5.56 -25.45 -0.42
CA PHE A 121 4.25 -25.18 -1.00
C PHE A 121 4.02 -26.02 -2.25
N ASN A 122 2.88 -26.65 -2.32
CA ASN A 122 2.46 -27.42 -3.48
C ASN A 122 1.58 -26.59 -4.41
#